data_929586a2296efa302c249d63d718ba15
#
_entry.id   929586a2296efa302c249d63d718ba15
#
_cell.length_a   1.000
_cell.length_b   1.000
_cell.length_c   1.000
_cell.angle_alpha   90.00
_cell.angle_beta   90.00
_cell.angle_gamma   90.00
#
_symmetry.space_group_name_H-M   'P 1'
#
loop_
_entity.id
_entity.type
_entity.pdbx_description
1 polymer ?
#
loop_
_entity_poly.entity_id
_entity_poly.type
_entity_poly.pdbx_seq_one_letter_code
_entity_poly.pdbx_strand_id
1 'polypeptide(L)'
;VGGSILVTGGAGYIGSHTVQQLIGRGESVVVLDNLSTGFRQALQGVTFVEGDVGNQQLVARLLRDHDVQTVIHFAAHTIVPESVSDPLKYYGNNTCQTRNLLASCLAHGVKHFVFSSTAAVYGIPDSGLAAEEALLAPINPYGTSKLMSEWMLRDVGAASSMRYVVLRYFNVAGSDPEGRIGQSTRKATLLVKVACEASVGKRDSVSIFGTDYPTPDGTGVRDYIHVQDLARAHLLAVDYLAAGGQSQTLNCGYGHGFSVREVLRSVERVSGKPLNIIELPRRAGDPPSLVAKSDRIRTTLGWKPELDDLDGIVASSLNWEQKLLREPWQ
;
A
#
# COMPACT_ATOMS: atom_id res chain seq x y z
N VAL A 1 10.78 4.57 -19.97
CA VAL A 1 11.26 3.21 -19.68
C VAL A 1 11.19 2.42 -20.98
N GLY A 2 12.26 1.69 -21.36
CA GLY A 2 12.20 0.81 -22.55
C GLY A 2 11.39 -0.44 -22.20
N GLY A 3 10.31 -0.73 -22.95
CA GLY A 3 9.37 -1.84 -22.70
C GLY A 3 8.19 -1.45 -21.81
N SER A 4 7.29 -2.42 -21.57
CA SER A 4 6.08 -2.19 -20.78
C SER A 4 6.29 -2.44 -19.29
N ILE A 5 5.41 -1.85 -18.48
CA ILE A 5 5.33 -2.06 -17.02
C ILE A 5 4.11 -2.95 -16.73
N LEU A 6 4.31 -4.09 -16.09
CA LEU A 6 3.24 -4.92 -15.55
C LEU A 6 2.93 -4.48 -14.11
N VAL A 7 1.70 -4.05 -13.87
CA VAL A 7 1.20 -3.72 -12.54
C VAL A 7 0.25 -4.81 -12.07
N THR A 8 0.66 -5.62 -11.10
CA THR A 8 -0.21 -6.63 -10.50
C THR A 8 -0.96 -6.03 -9.31
N GLY A 9 -2.25 -6.32 -9.17
CA GLY A 9 -3.09 -5.66 -8.17
C GLY A 9 -3.41 -4.21 -8.54
N GLY A 10 -3.32 -3.87 -9.83
CA GLY A 10 -3.50 -2.50 -10.32
C GLY A 10 -4.94 -1.97 -10.24
N ALA A 11 -5.94 -2.83 -10.04
CA ALA A 11 -7.33 -2.42 -9.80
C ALA A 11 -7.62 -2.11 -8.32
N GLY A 12 -6.67 -2.40 -7.43
CA GLY A 12 -6.74 -2.09 -6.00
C GLY A 12 -6.51 -0.62 -5.70
N TYR A 13 -6.66 -0.23 -4.43
CA TYR A 13 -6.56 1.15 -3.97
C TYR A 13 -5.24 1.82 -4.39
N ILE A 14 -4.09 1.31 -3.93
CA ILE A 14 -2.79 1.93 -4.20
C ILE A 14 -2.39 1.70 -5.68
N GLY A 15 -2.63 0.49 -6.19
CA GLY A 15 -2.29 0.12 -7.55
C GLY A 15 -2.93 1.02 -8.60
N SER A 16 -4.22 1.36 -8.45
CA SER A 16 -4.94 2.21 -9.40
C SER A 16 -4.39 3.65 -9.45
N HIS A 17 -4.00 4.22 -8.31
CA HIS A 17 -3.34 5.54 -8.28
C HIS A 17 -1.97 5.49 -8.96
N THR A 18 -1.22 4.41 -8.76
CA THR A 18 0.08 4.21 -9.47
C THR A 18 -0.13 4.04 -10.97
N VAL A 19 -1.11 3.23 -11.39
CA VAL A 19 -1.47 3.05 -12.81
C VAL A 19 -1.86 4.38 -13.45
N GLN A 20 -2.69 5.18 -12.78
CA GLN A 20 -3.11 6.48 -13.29
C GLN A 20 -1.92 7.43 -13.50
N GLN A 21 -0.99 7.50 -12.54
CA GLN A 21 0.21 8.33 -12.67
C GLN A 21 1.15 7.84 -13.78
N LEU A 22 1.32 6.50 -13.94
CA LEU A 22 2.12 5.92 -15.02
C LEU A 22 1.54 6.27 -16.41
N ILE A 23 0.21 6.12 -16.58
CA ILE A 23 -0.47 6.50 -17.82
C ILE A 23 -0.32 8.01 -18.08
N GLY A 24 -0.49 8.84 -17.04
CA GLY A 24 -0.31 10.29 -17.15
C GLY A 24 1.10 10.71 -17.60
N ARG A 25 2.10 9.83 -17.40
CA ARG A 25 3.48 10.01 -17.89
C ARG A 25 3.71 9.42 -19.30
N GLY A 26 2.69 8.80 -19.90
CA GLY A 26 2.82 8.15 -21.21
C GLY A 26 3.51 6.78 -21.17
N GLU A 27 3.60 6.13 -20.01
CA GLU A 27 4.18 4.79 -19.90
C GLU A 27 3.25 3.73 -20.50
N SER A 28 3.83 2.70 -21.11
CA SER A 28 3.09 1.50 -21.54
C SER A 28 2.81 0.60 -20.34
N VAL A 29 1.55 0.47 -19.94
CA VAL A 29 1.13 -0.24 -18.74
C VAL A 29 0.20 -1.39 -19.07
N VAL A 30 0.44 -2.54 -18.47
CA VAL A 30 -0.47 -3.69 -18.45
C VAL A 30 -0.85 -3.98 -17.01
N VAL A 31 -2.12 -4.12 -16.72
CA VAL A 31 -2.63 -4.46 -15.39
C VAL A 31 -3.07 -5.91 -15.34
N LEU A 32 -2.62 -6.65 -14.33
CA LEU A 32 -3.12 -7.97 -13.97
C LEU A 32 -3.77 -7.89 -12.58
N ASP A 33 -5.07 -8.19 -12.50
CA ASP A 33 -5.81 -8.19 -11.23
C ASP A 33 -6.94 -9.22 -11.30
N ASN A 34 -7.22 -9.90 -10.19
CA ASN A 34 -8.32 -10.87 -10.11
C ASN A 34 -9.63 -10.27 -9.57
N LEU A 35 -9.64 -8.95 -9.33
CA LEU A 35 -10.78 -8.17 -8.83
C LEU A 35 -11.34 -8.64 -7.48
N SER A 36 -10.56 -9.38 -6.69
CA SER A 36 -10.99 -9.88 -5.37
C SER A 36 -11.28 -8.74 -4.38
N THR A 37 -10.57 -7.62 -4.49
CA THR A 37 -10.76 -6.39 -3.70
C THR A 37 -10.69 -5.13 -4.55
N GLY A 38 -10.19 -5.24 -5.77
CA GLY A 38 -10.07 -4.17 -6.75
C GLY A 38 -11.38 -3.94 -7.52
N PHE A 39 -11.43 -2.83 -8.23
CA PHE A 39 -12.57 -2.41 -9.03
C PHE A 39 -12.12 -2.08 -10.46
N ARG A 40 -12.79 -2.69 -11.44
CA ARG A 40 -12.51 -2.42 -12.86
C ARG A 40 -12.70 -0.95 -13.21
N GLN A 41 -13.64 -0.27 -12.55
CA GLN A 41 -13.91 1.16 -12.72
C GLN A 41 -12.71 2.05 -12.39
N ALA A 42 -11.75 1.57 -11.58
CA ALA A 42 -10.51 2.29 -11.27
C ALA A 42 -9.52 2.30 -12.45
N LEU A 43 -9.74 1.48 -13.47
CA LEU A 43 -8.84 1.29 -14.60
C LEU A 43 -9.43 1.91 -15.86
N GLN A 44 -9.00 3.12 -16.19
CA GLN A 44 -9.41 3.80 -17.41
C GLN A 44 -8.23 3.94 -18.36
N GLY A 45 -8.44 3.61 -19.64
CA GLY A 45 -7.42 3.83 -20.69
C GLY A 45 -6.17 2.96 -20.57
N VAL A 46 -6.26 1.78 -19.91
CA VAL A 46 -5.13 0.86 -19.73
C VAL A 46 -5.47 -0.55 -20.20
N THR A 47 -4.48 -1.27 -20.70
CA THR A 47 -4.62 -2.71 -20.97
C THR A 47 -4.82 -3.46 -19.66
N PHE A 48 -5.98 -4.10 -19.54
CA PHE A 48 -6.37 -4.85 -18.35
C PHE A 48 -6.60 -6.32 -18.67
N VAL A 49 -6.00 -7.19 -17.87
CA VAL A 49 -6.21 -8.63 -17.92
C VAL A 49 -6.71 -9.12 -16.56
N GLU A 50 -7.88 -9.73 -16.54
CA GLU A 50 -8.42 -10.35 -15.34
C GLU A 50 -7.78 -11.72 -15.15
N GLY A 51 -7.18 -11.93 -13.97
CA GLY A 51 -6.52 -13.18 -13.65
C GLY A 51 -5.70 -13.13 -12.39
N ASP A 52 -5.25 -14.31 -11.97
CA ASP A 52 -4.48 -14.49 -10.75
C ASP A 52 -2.98 -14.44 -11.03
N VAL A 53 -2.24 -13.73 -10.18
CA VAL A 53 -0.78 -13.57 -10.28
C VAL A 53 -0.01 -14.88 -10.10
N GLY A 54 -0.62 -15.87 -9.44
CA GLY A 54 -0.07 -17.22 -9.30
C GLY A 54 -0.20 -18.08 -10.54
N ASN A 55 -0.98 -17.67 -11.54
CA ASN A 55 -1.10 -18.39 -12.81
C ASN A 55 0.12 -18.12 -13.70
N GLN A 56 1.14 -18.96 -13.56
CA GLN A 56 2.43 -18.80 -14.27
C GLN A 56 2.28 -18.79 -15.79
N GLN A 57 1.33 -19.54 -16.37
CA GLN A 57 1.11 -19.55 -17.82
C GLN A 57 0.56 -18.22 -18.31
N LEU A 58 -0.41 -17.63 -17.57
CA LEU A 58 -0.95 -16.31 -17.84
C LEU A 58 0.13 -15.24 -17.72
N VAL A 59 0.86 -15.24 -16.60
CA VAL A 59 1.95 -14.28 -16.36
C VAL A 59 3.01 -14.38 -17.46
N ALA A 60 3.49 -15.59 -17.79
CA ALA A 60 4.48 -15.80 -18.84
C ALA A 60 4.02 -15.25 -20.20
N ARG A 61 2.74 -15.43 -20.54
CA ARG A 61 2.17 -14.86 -21.75
C ARG A 61 2.20 -13.33 -21.71
N LEU A 62 1.75 -12.71 -20.61
CA LEU A 62 1.74 -11.25 -20.47
C LEU A 62 3.15 -10.66 -20.57
N LEU A 63 4.12 -11.26 -19.88
CA LEU A 63 5.52 -10.80 -19.90
C LEU A 63 6.09 -10.78 -21.33
N ARG A 64 5.80 -11.82 -22.11
CA ARG A 64 6.29 -11.97 -23.49
C ARG A 64 5.52 -11.06 -24.47
N ASP A 65 4.17 -11.12 -24.45
CA ASP A 65 3.33 -10.49 -25.46
C ASP A 65 3.36 -8.94 -25.36
N HIS A 66 3.73 -8.41 -24.19
CA HIS A 66 3.83 -6.98 -23.93
C HIS A 66 5.27 -6.48 -23.73
N ASP A 67 6.29 -7.30 -23.98
CA ASP A 67 7.71 -6.94 -23.74
C ASP A 67 7.93 -6.30 -22.35
N VAL A 68 7.45 -6.97 -21.31
CA VAL A 68 7.50 -6.44 -19.94
C VAL A 68 8.93 -6.43 -19.41
N GLN A 69 9.46 -5.26 -19.11
CA GLN A 69 10.79 -5.07 -18.54
C GLN A 69 10.75 -4.78 -17.03
N THR A 70 9.63 -4.26 -16.54
CA THR A 70 9.44 -3.84 -15.15
C THR A 70 8.13 -4.38 -14.60
N VAL A 71 8.17 -4.88 -13.36
CA VAL A 71 6.98 -5.33 -12.62
C VAL A 71 6.82 -4.46 -11.37
N ILE A 72 5.60 -3.95 -11.13
CA ILE A 72 5.20 -3.35 -9.85
C ILE A 72 4.17 -4.28 -9.22
N HIS A 73 4.48 -4.82 -8.04
CA HIS A 73 3.69 -5.87 -7.42
C HIS A 73 2.90 -5.37 -6.20
N PHE A 74 1.60 -5.09 -6.40
CA PHE A 74 0.66 -4.73 -5.33
C PHE A 74 -0.25 -5.90 -4.90
N ALA A 75 -0.48 -6.89 -5.77
CA ALA A 75 -1.42 -7.98 -5.51
C ALA A 75 -1.11 -8.70 -4.19
N ALA A 76 -1.98 -8.52 -3.19
CA ALA A 76 -1.85 -9.13 -1.87
C ALA A 76 -3.15 -9.05 -1.08
N HIS A 77 -3.37 -9.98 -0.15
CA HIS A 77 -4.30 -9.79 0.96
C HIS A 77 -3.67 -8.91 2.04
N THR A 78 -4.42 -7.95 2.60
CA THR A 78 -3.87 -6.88 3.44
C THR A 78 -4.60 -6.69 4.79
N ILE A 79 -5.61 -7.50 5.10
CA ILE A 79 -6.44 -7.36 6.30
C ILE A 79 -5.78 -8.11 7.46
N VAL A 80 -5.12 -7.36 8.36
CA VAL A 80 -4.36 -7.92 9.48
C VAL A 80 -5.19 -8.86 10.35
N PRO A 81 -6.40 -8.52 10.84
CA PRO A 81 -7.20 -9.45 11.63
C PRO A 81 -7.55 -10.75 10.89
N GLU A 82 -7.85 -10.68 9.60
CA GLU A 82 -8.10 -11.86 8.77
C GLU A 82 -6.86 -12.76 8.68
N SER A 83 -5.66 -12.16 8.61
CA SER A 83 -4.42 -12.94 8.56
C SER A 83 -4.21 -13.80 9.80
N VAL A 84 -4.69 -13.34 10.96
CA VAL A 84 -4.60 -14.09 12.23
C VAL A 84 -5.59 -15.26 12.25
N SER A 85 -6.80 -15.06 11.72
CA SER A 85 -7.83 -16.10 11.68
C SER A 85 -7.64 -17.11 10.54
N ASP A 86 -7.01 -16.71 9.43
CA ASP A 86 -6.73 -17.55 8.26
C ASP A 86 -5.31 -17.33 7.71
N PRO A 87 -4.27 -17.79 8.44
CA PRO A 87 -2.88 -17.53 8.07
C PRO A 87 -2.47 -18.19 6.74
N LEU A 88 -3.00 -19.38 6.44
CA LEU A 88 -2.62 -20.12 5.22
C LEU A 88 -3.10 -19.41 3.94
N LYS A 89 -4.25 -18.72 3.99
CA LYS A 89 -4.71 -17.84 2.91
C LYS A 89 -3.65 -16.76 2.60
N TYR A 90 -3.06 -16.16 3.63
CA TYR A 90 -2.03 -15.11 3.48
C TYR A 90 -0.71 -15.67 2.96
N TYR A 91 -0.22 -16.78 3.50
CA TYR A 91 0.98 -17.41 2.98
C TYR A 91 0.78 -17.92 1.54
N GLY A 92 -0.36 -18.52 1.23
CA GLY A 92 -0.70 -18.96 -0.12
C GLY A 92 -0.69 -17.80 -1.10
N ASN A 93 -1.45 -16.75 -0.81
CA ASN A 93 -1.60 -15.61 -1.72
C ASN A 93 -0.36 -14.69 -1.74
N ASN A 94 0.11 -14.23 -0.58
CA ASN A 94 1.15 -13.21 -0.55
C ASN A 94 2.55 -13.80 -0.78
N THR A 95 2.84 -15.00 -0.27
CA THR A 95 4.17 -15.60 -0.35
C THR A 95 4.31 -16.55 -1.54
N CYS A 96 3.43 -17.58 -1.63
CA CYS A 96 3.57 -18.59 -2.69
C CYS A 96 3.30 -18.02 -4.08
N GLN A 97 2.30 -17.15 -4.25
CA GLN A 97 2.05 -16.53 -5.55
C GLN A 97 3.12 -15.50 -5.93
N THR A 98 3.66 -14.74 -4.98
CA THR A 98 4.84 -13.89 -5.24
C THR A 98 6.03 -14.72 -5.70
N ARG A 99 6.29 -15.88 -5.08
CA ARG A 99 7.32 -16.82 -5.54
C ARG A 99 7.09 -17.24 -6.99
N ASN A 100 5.86 -17.57 -7.38
CA ASN A 100 5.51 -17.96 -8.74
C ASN A 100 5.69 -16.81 -9.74
N LEU A 101 5.31 -15.59 -9.35
CA LEU A 101 5.56 -14.39 -10.14
C LEU A 101 7.05 -14.16 -10.36
N LEU A 102 7.87 -14.23 -9.33
CA LEU A 102 9.34 -14.08 -9.43
C LEU A 102 9.96 -15.13 -10.35
N ALA A 103 9.52 -16.39 -10.25
CA ALA A 103 10.00 -17.44 -11.15
C ALA A 103 9.66 -17.14 -12.62
N SER A 104 8.46 -16.63 -12.90
CA SER A 104 8.07 -16.21 -14.25
C SER A 104 8.88 -15.00 -14.72
N CYS A 105 9.12 -14.01 -13.85
CA CYS A 105 9.93 -12.84 -14.17
C CYS A 105 11.36 -13.22 -14.56
N LEU A 106 12.00 -14.12 -13.81
CA LEU A 106 13.33 -14.61 -14.11
C LEU A 106 13.38 -15.35 -15.44
N ALA A 107 12.43 -16.26 -15.69
CA ALA A 107 12.36 -17.04 -16.92
C ALA A 107 12.18 -16.18 -18.19
N HIS A 108 11.62 -14.96 -18.04
CA HIS A 108 11.34 -14.06 -19.17
C HIS A 108 12.22 -12.81 -19.17
N GLY A 109 13.26 -12.74 -18.34
CA GLY A 109 14.26 -11.68 -18.38
C GLY A 109 13.77 -10.33 -17.91
N VAL A 110 12.77 -10.27 -17.01
CA VAL A 110 12.36 -9.03 -16.35
C VAL A 110 13.53 -8.41 -15.61
N LYS A 111 13.80 -7.14 -15.84
CA LYS A 111 14.98 -6.45 -15.30
C LYS A 111 14.73 -5.79 -13.97
N HIS A 112 13.51 -5.26 -13.75
CA HIS A 112 13.20 -4.42 -12.60
C HIS A 112 11.96 -4.92 -11.88
N PHE A 113 12.03 -4.93 -10.55
CA PHE A 113 10.91 -5.35 -9.71
C PHE A 113 10.69 -4.34 -8.57
N VAL A 114 9.54 -3.69 -8.52
CA VAL A 114 9.14 -2.82 -7.40
C VAL A 114 8.13 -3.57 -6.55
N PHE A 115 8.47 -3.80 -5.29
CA PHE A 115 7.65 -4.57 -4.36
C PHE A 115 6.98 -3.66 -3.33
N SER A 116 5.67 -3.72 -3.29
CA SER A 116 4.81 -3.06 -2.33
C SER A 116 4.79 -3.85 -1.02
N SER A 117 5.69 -3.50 -0.08
CA SER A 117 5.81 -4.10 1.25
C SER A 117 5.06 -3.29 2.31
N THR A 118 5.38 -3.44 3.57
CA THR A 118 4.61 -2.87 4.70
C THR A 118 5.48 -2.61 5.92
N ALA A 119 5.12 -1.60 6.72
CA ALA A 119 5.68 -1.38 8.05
C ALA A 119 5.39 -2.53 9.04
N ALA A 120 4.40 -3.39 8.76
CA ALA A 120 4.07 -4.55 9.60
C ALA A 120 5.23 -5.56 9.73
N VAL A 121 6.25 -5.50 8.87
CA VAL A 121 7.46 -6.34 8.97
C VAL A 121 8.31 -6.02 10.20
N TYR A 122 8.20 -4.80 10.75
CA TYR A 122 8.95 -4.37 11.93
C TYR A 122 8.35 -4.89 13.25
N GLY A 123 7.06 -5.22 13.27
CA GLY A 123 6.36 -5.56 14.51
C GLY A 123 6.24 -4.33 15.43
N ILE A 124 6.84 -4.42 16.61
CA ILE A 124 6.82 -3.36 17.64
C ILE A 124 8.26 -2.84 17.85
N PRO A 125 8.70 -1.80 17.14
CA PRO A 125 10.02 -1.23 17.38
C PRO A 125 10.10 -0.50 18.74
N ASP A 126 11.18 -0.68 19.47
CA ASP A 126 11.36 -0.16 20.84
C ASP A 126 11.14 1.35 20.95
N SER A 127 11.61 2.10 19.96
CA SER A 127 11.47 3.58 19.93
C SER A 127 10.17 4.07 19.32
N GLY A 128 9.34 3.18 18.77
CA GLY A 128 8.18 3.57 17.93
C GLY A 128 8.57 4.14 16.57
N LEU A 129 9.88 4.32 16.28
CA LEU A 129 10.43 4.79 15.02
C LEU A 129 11.09 3.60 14.29
N ALA A 130 10.62 3.29 13.11
CA ALA A 130 11.14 2.19 12.29
C ALA A 130 12.17 2.71 11.28
N ALA A 131 13.43 2.31 11.45
CA ALA A 131 14.48 2.46 10.45
C ALA A 131 14.59 1.19 9.59
N GLU A 132 15.17 1.30 8.39
CA GLU A 132 15.30 0.12 7.50
C GLU A 132 16.20 -0.97 8.08
N GLU A 133 17.14 -0.61 8.97
CA GLU A 133 18.02 -1.52 9.70
C GLU A 133 17.40 -2.10 10.98
N ALA A 134 16.22 -1.63 11.39
CA ALA A 134 15.57 -2.15 12.59
C ALA A 134 15.30 -3.64 12.47
N LEU A 135 15.23 -4.32 13.62
CA LEU A 135 14.89 -5.73 13.68
C LEU A 135 13.54 -5.99 12.99
N LEU A 136 13.52 -6.98 12.13
CA LEU A 136 12.29 -7.43 11.45
C LEU A 136 11.67 -8.56 12.26
N ALA A 137 10.61 -8.26 12.99
CA ALA A 137 9.93 -9.17 13.89
C ALA A 137 8.39 -9.03 13.75
N PRO A 138 7.82 -9.41 12.60
CA PRO A 138 6.39 -9.27 12.36
C PRO A 138 5.59 -10.06 13.39
N ILE A 139 4.49 -9.48 13.87
CA ILE A 139 3.64 -10.02 14.94
C ILE A 139 2.31 -10.59 14.43
N ASN A 140 2.16 -10.69 13.13
CA ASN A 140 0.99 -11.27 12.48
C ASN A 140 1.36 -11.91 11.13
N PRO A 141 0.56 -12.87 10.63
CA PRO A 141 0.84 -13.57 9.37
C PRO A 141 0.89 -12.68 8.14
N TYR A 142 0.16 -11.55 8.11
CA TYR A 142 0.28 -10.57 7.02
C TYR A 142 1.72 -10.01 6.95
N GLY A 143 2.23 -9.47 8.05
CA GLY A 143 3.61 -8.96 8.12
C GLY A 143 4.64 -10.02 7.79
N THR A 144 4.47 -11.24 8.33
CA THR A 144 5.35 -12.38 8.05
C THR A 144 5.34 -12.74 6.56
N SER A 145 4.16 -12.82 5.91
CA SER A 145 4.04 -13.16 4.50
C SER A 145 4.73 -12.14 3.58
N LYS A 146 4.65 -10.86 3.94
CA LYS A 146 5.37 -9.79 3.21
C LYS A 146 6.86 -9.88 3.42
N LEU A 147 7.33 -10.12 4.65
CA LEU A 147 8.75 -10.29 4.95
C LEU A 147 9.36 -11.49 4.23
N MET A 148 8.67 -12.62 4.18
CA MET A 148 9.10 -13.78 3.40
C MET A 148 9.24 -13.44 1.91
N SER A 149 8.37 -12.61 1.36
CA SER A 149 8.46 -12.14 -0.02
C SER A 149 9.67 -11.20 -0.23
N GLU A 150 9.99 -10.35 0.74
CA GLU A 150 11.23 -9.53 0.71
C GLU A 150 12.48 -10.41 0.71
N TRP A 151 12.52 -11.46 1.53
CA TRP A 151 13.67 -12.39 1.57
C TRP A 151 13.85 -13.12 0.24
N MET A 152 12.76 -13.63 -0.36
CA MET A 152 12.84 -14.25 -1.69
C MET A 152 13.36 -13.27 -2.73
N LEU A 153 12.89 -12.03 -2.72
CA LEU A 153 13.30 -10.99 -3.67
C LEU A 153 14.78 -10.64 -3.51
N ARG A 154 15.27 -10.53 -2.27
CA ARG A 154 16.68 -10.32 -1.94
C ARG A 154 17.56 -11.45 -2.51
N ASP A 155 17.16 -12.69 -2.26
CA ASP A 155 17.94 -13.86 -2.67
C ASP A 155 17.92 -14.02 -4.20
N VAL A 156 16.79 -13.75 -4.85
CA VAL A 156 16.66 -13.69 -6.31
C VAL A 156 17.55 -12.59 -6.91
N GLY A 157 17.53 -11.38 -6.32
CA GLY A 157 18.38 -10.28 -6.77
C GLY A 157 19.88 -10.57 -6.62
N ALA A 158 20.27 -11.35 -5.61
CA ALA A 158 21.65 -11.79 -5.44
C ALA A 158 22.07 -12.88 -6.46
N ALA A 159 21.12 -13.71 -6.89
CA ALA A 159 21.36 -14.83 -7.81
C ALA A 159 21.15 -14.48 -9.29
N SER A 160 20.72 -13.27 -9.64
CA SER A 160 20.37 -12.88 -11.00
C SER A 160 20.75 -11.42 -11.29
N SER A 161 20.49 -10.98 -12.54
CA SER A 161 20.65 -9.57 -12.94
C SER A 161 19.43 -8.70 -12.61
N MET A 162 18.35 -9.29 -12.07
CA MET A 162 17.14 -8.54 -11.72
C MET A 162 17.42 -7.61 -10.54
N ARG A 163 17.09 -6.33 -10.69
CA ARG A 163 17.20 -5.33 -9.61
C ARG A 163 15.83 -5.00 -9.07
N TYR A 164 15.77 -4.63 -7.79
CA TYR A 164 14.51 -4.38 -7.13
C TYR A 164 14.55 -3.17 -6.21
N VAL A 165 13.37 -2.60 -5.98
CA VAL A 165 13.09 -1.70 -4.85
C VAL A 165 11.94 -2.27 -4.04
N VAL A 166 12.16 -2.44 -2.74
CA VAL A 166 11.12 -2.75 -1.76
C VAL A 166 10.70 -1.44 -1.10
N LEU A 167 9.41 -1.10 -1.13
CA LEU A 167 8.86 0.03 -0.41
C LEU A 167 8.05 -0.47 0.80
N ARG A 168 8.56 -0.21 2.01
CA ARG A 168 7.86 -0.46 3.27
C ARG A 168 7.09 0.79 3.63
N TYR A 169 5.80 0.82 3.33
CA TYR A 169 4.95 1.97 3.65
C TYR A 169 4.07 1.72 4.87
N PHE A 170 3.57 2.82 5.41
CA PHE A 170 2.84 2.88 6.67
C PHE A 170 1.33 2.98 6.41
N ASN A 171 0.63 3.89 7.07
CA ASN A 171 -0.82 3.98 6.93
C ASN A 171 -1.22 4.83 5.73
N VAL A 172 -1.72 4.21 4.68
CA VAL A 172 -2.11 4.92 3.45
C VAL A 172 -3.52 5.47 3.57
N ALA A 173 -3.71 6.73 3.20
CA ALA A 173 -5.00 7.39 3.19
C ALA A 173 -5.08 8.41 2.04
N GLY A 174 -6.21 9.06 1.87
CA GLY A 174 -6.43 10.01 0.79
C GLY A 174 -7.02 9.38 -0.46
N SER A 175 -7.32 10.21 -1.43
CA SER A 175 -7.80 9.82 -2.76
C SER A 175 -7.26 10.78 -3.83
N ASP A 176 -7.53 10.49 -5.09
CA ASP A 176 -7.22 11.40 -6.16
C ASP A 176 -7.87 12.78 -5.93
N PRO A 177 -7.10 13.88 -5.96
CA PRO A 177 -7.65 15.22 -5.71
C PRO A 177 -8.77 15.61 -6.68
N GLU A 178 -8.77 15.07 -7.91
CA GLU A 178 -9.82 15.29 -8.90
C GLU A 178 -11.03 14.35 -8.70
N GLY A 179 -10.97 13.46 -7.69
CA GLY A 179 -12.05 12.56 -7.36
C GLY A 179 -12.35 11.48 -8.42
N ARG A 180 -11.37 11.10 -9.22
CA ARG A 180 -11.52 10.04 -10.25
C ARG A 180 -11.48 8.65 -9.64
N ILE A 181 -10.58 8.45 -8.68
CA ILE A 181 -10.35 7.18 -7.98
C ILE A 181 -10.06 7.40 -6.50
N GLY A 182 -10.30 6.40 -5.69
CA GLY A 182 -10.04 6.42 -4.25
C GLY A 182 -10.26 5.05 -3.64
N GLN A 183 -10.16 4.97 -2.32
CA GLN A 183 -10.32 3.70 -1.61
C GLN A 183 -11.78 3.25 -1.63
N SER A 184 -12.09 2.22 -2.43
CA SER A 184 -13.45 1.65 -2.57
C SER A 184 -13.58 0.27 -1.93
N THR A 185 -12.52 -0.25 -1.29
CA THR A 185 -12.49 -1.58 -0.68
C THR A 185 -13.66 -1.80 0.27
N ARG A 186 -14.44 -2.85 0.01
CA ARG A 186 -15.54 -3.26 0.88
C ARG A 186 -14.99 -3.77 2.20
N LYS A 187 -15.68 -3.50 3.32
CA LYS A 187 -15.27 -3.90 4.68
C LYS A 187 -13.85 -3.38 5.05
N ALA A 188 -13.53 -2.17 4.60
CA ALA A 188 -12.26 -1.53 4.94
C ALA A 188 -12.07 -1.37 6.44
N THR A 189 -10.82 -1.49 6.89
CA THR A 189 -10.40 -1.38 8.30
C THR A 189 -9.46 -0.21 8.56
N LEU A 190 -9.05 0.52 7.51
CA LEU A 190 -8.17 1.67 7.64
C LEU A 190 -8.89 2.85 8.28
N LEU A 191 -8.28 3.44 9.31
CA LEU A 191 -8.92 4.43 10.19
C LEU A 191 -9.54 5.60 9.44
N VAL A 192 -8.80 6.27 8.56
CA VAL A 192 -9.30 7.45 7.82
C VAL A 192 -10.53 7.10 7.01
N LYS A 193 -10.52 5.97 6.28
CA LYS A 193 -11.69 5.51 5.52
C LYS A 193 -12.89 5.22 6.43
N VAL A 194 -12.69 4.46 7.51
CA VAL A 194 -13.77 4.11 8.45
C VAL A 194 -14.37 5.36 9.08
N ALA A 195 -13.54 6.33 9.47
CA ALA A 195 -14.02 7.59 10.05
C ALA A 195 -14.76 8.47 9.01
N CYS A 196 -14.28 8.54 7.77
CA CYS A 196 -14.99 9.21 6.69
C CYS A 196 -16.32 8.51 6.36
N GLU A 197 -16.37 7.18 6.32
CA GLU A 197 -17.63 6.43 6.17
C GLU A 197 -18.64 6.74 7.30
N ALA A 198 -18.16 6.87 8.54
CA ALA A 198 -19.01 7.25 9.67
C ALA A 198 -19.53 8.70 9.53
N SER A 199 -18.68 9.65 9.12
CA SER A 199 -19.08 11.05 8.96
C SER A 199 -20.13 11.28 7.85
N VAL A 200 -20.16 10.40 6.83
CA VAL A 200 -21.16 10.43 5.76
C VAL A 200 -22.36 9.51 6.01
N GLY A 201 -22.43 8.85 7.16
CA GLY A 201 -23.57 8.00 7.56
C GLY A 201 -23.57 6.59 6.96
N LYS A 202 -22.45 6.10 6.41
CA LYS A 202 -22.30 4.70 5.96
C LYS A 202 -22.06 3.75 7.14
N ARG A 203 -21.64 4.28 8.28
CA ARG A 203 -21.42 3.55 9.54
C ARG A 203 -22.01 4.34 10.70
N ASP A 204 -22.51 3.63 11.69
CA ASP A 204 -23.12 4.24 12.88
C ASP A 204 -22.06 4.78 13.86
N SER A 205 -20.84 4.27 13.82
CA SER A 205 -19.77 4.62 14.76
C SER A 205 -18.37 4.30 14.20
N VAL A 206 -17.37 4.86 14.86
CA VAL A 206 -15.96 4.51 14.69
C VAL A 206 -15.37 4.09 16.03
N SER A 207 -14.54 3.03 16.05
CA SER A 207 -13.96 2.51 17.29
C SER A 207 -12.51 2.95 17.48
N ILE A 208 -12.17 3.37 18.71
CA ILE A 208 -10.79 3.53 19.19
C ILE A 208 -10.42 2.24 19.93
N PHE A 209 -9.33 1.57 19.53
CA PHE A 209 -8.85 0.34 20.17
C PHE A 209 -7.66 0.64 21.07
N GLY A 210 -7.92 0.75 22.38
CA GLY A 210 -6.95 1.13 23.40
C GLY A 210 -6.83 2.64 23.58
N THR A 211 -6.99 3.09 24.81
CA THR A 211 -6.91 4.50 25.25
C THR A 211 -5.89 4.70 26.36
N ASP A 212 -5.09 3.67 26.63
CA ASP A 212 -4.13 3.55 27.72
C ASP A 212 -2.69 3.27 27.24
N TYR A 213 -2.40 3.52 25.94
CA TYR A 213 -1.03 3.43 25.42
C TYR A 213 -0.12 4.53 26.00
N PRO A 214 1.20 4.27 26.13
CA PRO A 214 2.17 5.29 26.55
C PRO A 214 2.45 6.30 25.42
N THR A 215 1.41 7.02 25.02
CA THR A 215 1.39 8.04 23.97
C THR A 215 0.73 9.31 24.52
N PRO A 216 0.90 10.49 23.91
CA PRO A 216 0.42 11.75 24.46
C PRO A 216 -1.08 11.80 24.82
N ASP A 217 -1.93 11.10 24.09
CA ASP A 217 -3.38 11.07 24.32
C ASP A 217 -3.93 9.67 24.64
N GLY A 218 -3.02 8.72 24.88
CA GLY A 218 -3.35 7.34 25.22
C GLY A 218 -3.74 6.47 24.03
N THR A 219 -3.80 7.02 22.80
CA THR A 219 -4.17 6.24 21.60
C THR A 219 -2.97 5.96 20.71
N GLY A 220 -3.06 4.93 19.85
CA GLY A 220 -1.96 4.52 18.99
C GLY A 220 -1.56 5.62 17.99
N VAL A 221 -0.25 5.80 17.78
CA VAL A 221 0.32 6.78 16.83
C VAL A 221 0.80 6.07 15.57
N ARG A 222 0.44 6.61 14.40
CA ARG A 222 0.82 6.06 13.09
C ARG A 222 1.25 7.16 12.13
N ASP A 223 2.15 6.82 11.22
CA ASP A 223 2.54 7.64 10.09
C ASP A 223 1.50 7.47 8.97
N TYR A 224 0.82 8.56 8.59
CA TYR A 224 -0.19 8.56 7.55
C TYR A 224 0.37 9.20 6.29
N ILE A 225 0.41 8.43 5.21
CA ILE A 225 0.89 8.88 3.90
C ILE A 225 -0.26 9.01 2.91
N HIS A 226 -0.28 10.11 2.16
CA HIS A 226 -1.25 10.28 1.08
C HIS A 226 -0.96 9.31 -0.07
N VAL A 227 -2.01 8.66 -0.59
CA VAL A 227 -1.88 7.64 -1.64
C VAL A 227 -1.18 8.14 -2.91
N GLN A 228 -1.34 9.42 -3.27
CA GLN A 228 -0.68 10.02 -4.43
C GLN A 228 0.84 10.17 -4.21
N ASP A 229 1.27 10.53 -3.01
CA ASP A 229 2.70 10.60 -2.66
C ASP A 229 3.35 9.22 -2.66
N LEU A 230 2.60 8.20 -2.17
CA LEU A 230 3.04 6.82 -2.23
C LEU A 230 3.11 6.31 -3.68
N ALA A 231 2.11 6.60 -4.51
CA ALA A 231 2.14 6.25 -5.94
C ALA A 231 3.36 6.85 -6.63
N ARG A 232 3.65 8.15 -6.37
CA ARG A 232 4.85 8.80 -6.89
C ARG A 232 6.15 8.13 -6.42
N ALA A 233 6.21 7.64 -5.18
CA ALA A 233 7.37 6.89 -4.71
C ALA A 233 7.61 5.60 -5.54
N HIS A 234 6.55 4.92 -5.96
CA HIS A 234 6.65 3.75 -6.85
C HIS A 234 7.18 4.14 -8.24
N LEU A 235 6.73 5.27 -8.81
CA LEU A 235 7.24 5.76 -10.08
C LEU A 235 8.73 6.11 -10.00
N LEU A 236 9.14 6.81 -8.93
CA LEU A 236 10.55 7.14 -8.70
C LEU A 236 11.42 5.89 -8.49
N ALA A 237 10.87 4.83 -7.89
CA ALA A 237 11.55 3.55 -7.79
C ALA A 237 11.78 2.90 -9.18
N VAL A 238 10.80 2.99 -10.08
CA VAL A 238 10.95 2.55 -11.49
C VAL A 238 12.04 3.36 -12.19
N ASP A 239 12.00 4.69 -12.07
CA ASP A 239 13.00 5.58 -12.70
C ASP A 239 14.41 5.30 -12.18
N TYR A 240 14.55 5.12 -10.86
CA TYR A 240 15.82 4.79 -10.22
C TYR A 240 16.42 3.47 -10.75
N LEU A 241 15.60 2.42 -10.87
CA LEU A 241 16.04 1.13 -11.41
C LEU A 241 16.38 1.23 -12.90
N ALA A 242 15.57 1.94 -13.69
CA ALA A 242 15.82 2.18 -15.12
C ALA A 242 17.11 2.97 -15.38
N ALA A 243 17.47 3.86 -14.46
CA ALA A 243 18.75 4.59 -14.48
C ALA A 243 19.96 3.75 -14.01
N GLY A 244 19.76 2.45 -13.71
CA GLY A 244 20.84 1.55 -13.28
C GLY A 244 21.06 1.53 -11.77
N GLY A 245 20.13 2.03 -10.97
CA GLY A 245 20.16 2.00 -9.51
C GLY A 245 20.30 0.58 -8.94
N GLN A 246 20.97 0.45 -7.79
CA GLN A 246 21.14 -0.84 -7.11
C GLN A 246 19.88 -1.24 -6.36
N SER A 247 19.71 -2.54 -6.09
CA SER A 247 18.59 -3.02 -5.28
C SER A 247 18.55 -2.36 -3.91
N GLN A 248 17.36 -1.92 -3.49
CA GLN A 248 17.15 -1.17 -2.25
C GLN A 248 15.90 -1.64 -1.49
N THR A 249 15.93 -1.48 -0.17
CA THR A 249 14.76 -1.52 0.68
C THR A 249 14.61 -0.15 1.35
N LEU A 250 13.45 0.48 1.21
CA LEU A 250 13.23 1.87 1.62
C LEU A 250 11.91 1.98 2.39
N ASN A 251 11.94 2.73 3.49
CA ASN A 251 10.73 3.16 4.17
C ASN A 251 10.04 4.29 3.38
N CYS A 252 8.73 4.21 3.25
CA CYS A 252 7.94 5.25 2.59
C CYS A 252 6.86 5.75 3.56
N GLY A 253 7.14 6.85 4.21
CA GLY A 253 6.29 7.57 5.17
C GLY A 253 6.78 8.99 5.32
N TYR A 254 6.05 9.82 6.03
CA TYR A 254 6.41 11.23 6.19
C TYR A 254 7.48 11.46 7.27
N GLY A 255 7.62 10.53 8.21
CA GLY A 255 8.60 10.62 9.30
C GLY A 255 8.04 11.26 10.56
N HIS A 256 6.74 11.48 10.62
CA HIS A 256 6.00 11.89 11.80
C HIS A 256 4.66 11.14 11.88
N GLY A 257 4.05 11.13 13.05
CA GLY A 257 2.83 10.37 13.28
C GLY A 257 1.70 11.19 13.84
N PHE A 258 0.49 10.71 13.63
CA PHE A 258 -0.73 11.22 14.25
C PHE A 258 -1.38 10.12 15.08
N SER A 259 -1.94 10.49 16.23
CA SER A 259 -2.71 9.59 17.07
C SER A 259 -4.07 9.28 16.44
N VAL A 260 -4.72 8.20 16.91
CA VAL A 260 -6.09 7.90 16.48
C VAL A 260 -7.03 9.05 16.78
N ARG A 261 -6.92 9.69 17.97
CA ARG A 261 -7.77 10.85 18.32
C ARG A 261 -7.50 12.06 17.44
N GLU A 262 -6.25 12.33 17.06
CA GLU A 262 -5.92 13.43 16.14
C GLU A 262 -6.56 13.21 14.77
N VAL A 263 -6.52 11.99 14.23
CA VAL A 263 -7.19 11.64 12.98
C VAL A 263 -8.71 11.85 13.07
N LEU A 264 -9.34 11.38 14.14
CA LEU A 264 -10.79 11.54 14.31
C LEU A 264 -11.19 13.01 14.44
N ARG A 265 -10.42 13.82 15.20
CA ARG A 265 -10.64 15.27 15.28
C ARG A 265 -10.46 15.97 13.92
N SER A 266 -9.52 15.52 13.11
CA SER A 266 -9.35 16.01 11.72
C SER A 266 -10.61 15.71 10.90
N VAL A 267 -11.16 14.48 10.99
CA VAL A 267 -12.38 14.12 10.27
C VAL A 267 -13.58 14.96 10.75
N GLU A 268 -13.74 15.19 12.05
CA GLU A 268 -14.79 16.06 12.60
C GLU A 268 -14.64 17.51 12.09
N ARG A 269 -13.43 18.03 12.11
CA ARG A 269 -13.13 19.40 11.65
C ARG A 269 -13.43 19.57 10.16
N VAL A 270 -12.94 18.63 9.33
CA VAL A 270 -13.10 18.69 7.87
C VAL A 270 -14.54 18.41 7.43
N SER A 271 -15.24 17.49 8.09
CA SER A 271 -16.63 17.15 7.75
C SER A 271 -17.65 18.14 8.34
N GLY A 272 -17.27 18.91 9.37
CA GLY A 272 -18.17 19.75 10.15
C GLY A 272 -19.18 18.97 10.99
N LYS A 273 -18.95 17.66 11.22
CA LYS A 273 -19.87 16.77 11.93
C LYS A 273 -19.17 16.02 13.06
N PRO A 274 -19.79 15.87 14.23
CA PRO A 274 -19.27 15.02 15.28
C PRO A 274 -19.34 13.54 14.86
N LEU A 275 -18.37 12.75 15.33
CA LEU A 275 -18.35 11.31 15.16
C LEU A 275 -18.88 10.60 16.40
N ASN A 276 -19.66 9.55 16.21
CA ASN A 276 -20.00 8.61 17.27
C ASN A 276 -18.81 7.69 17.53
N ILE A 277 -18.04 7.96 18.58
CA ILE A 277 -16.80 7.26 18.94
C ILE A 277 -17.07 6.25 20.03
N ILE A 278 -16.66 4.99 19.82
CA ILE A 278 -16.73 3.90 20.79
C ILE A 278 -15.31 3.51 21.20
N GLU A 279 -15.02 3.58 22.49
CA GLU A 279 -13.74 3.13 23.03
C GLU A 279 -13.80 1.63 23.38
N LEU A 280 -12.83 0.88 22.91
CA LEU A 280 -12.69 -0.55 23.08
C LEU A 280 -11.30 -0.91 23.62
N PRO A 281 -11.13 -2.08 24.26
CA PRO A 281 -9.81 -2.56 24.67
C PRO A 281 -8.79 -2.60 23.51
N ARG A 282 -7.50 -2.60 23.85
CA ARG A 282 -6.42 -2.75 22.88
C ARG A 282 -6.60 -3.99 22.02
N ARG A 283 -6.27 -3.89 20.75
CA ARG A 283 -6.10 -5.07 19.89
C ARG A 283 -4.78 -5.75 20.22
N ALA A 284 -4.78 -7.07 20.27
CA ALA A 284 -3.54 -7.83 20.42
C ALA A 284 -2.58 -7.52 19.26
N GLY A 285 -1.34 -7.17 19.59
CA GLY A 285 -0.31 -6.92 18.60
C GLY A 285 -0.31 -5.51 17.99
N ASP A 286 -1.14 -4.57 18.44
CA ASP A 286 -1.04 -3.18 17.99
C ASP A 286 0.10 -2.46 18.73
N PRO A 287 1.13 -1.89 18.02
CA PRO A 287 2.18 -1.12 18.65
C PRO A 287 1.65 0.24 19.15
N PRO A 288 2.18 0.76 20.28
CA PRO A 288 1.83 2.12 20.74
C PRO A 288 2.14 3.19 19.70
N SER A 289 3.27 3.09 19.03
CA SER A 289 3.72 3.99 17.96
C SER A 289 4.41 3.21 16.85
N LEU A 290 4.16 3.60 15.60
CA LEU A 290 4.86 3.07 14.44
C LEU A 290 4.97 4.17 13.39
N VAL A 291 6.15 4.80 13.30
CA VAL A 291 6.47 5.94 12.43
C VAL A 291 7.70 5.62 11.59
N ALA A 292 7.75 6.09 10.37
CA ALA A 292 8.88 5.86 9.46
C ALA A 292 10.11 6.70 9.85
N LYS A 293 11.31 6.12 9.77
CA LYS A 293 12.51 6.89 9.46
C LYS A 293 12.67 6.91 7.95
N SER A 294 12.41 8.04 7.29
CA SER A 294 12.25 8.14 5.84
C SER A 294 13.34 8.96 5.11
N ASP A 295 14.51 9.14 5.74
CA ASP A 295 15.62 9.89 5.15
C ASP A 295 16.19 9.18 3.90
N ARG A 296 16.24 7.84 3.94
CA ARG A 296 16.83 7.04 2.87
C ARG A 296 16.07 7.14 1.56
N ILE A 297 14.75 7.11 1.57
CA ILE A 297 13.96 7.25 0.33
C ILE A 297 14.17 8.63 -0.29
N ARG A 298 14.28 9.68 0.54
CA ARG A 298 14.51 11.06 0.09
C ARG A 298 15.86 11.20 -0.60
N THR A 299 16.92 10.62 -0.02
CA THR A 299 18.28 10.68 -0.58
C THR A 299 18.48 9.74 -1.77
N THR A 300 17.86 8.55 -1.76
CA THR A 300 18.04 7.54 -2.81
C THR A 300 17.18 7.81 -4.05
N LEU A 301 15.91 8.13 -3.87
CA LEU A 301 14.96 8.34 -4.96
C LEU A 301 14.70 9.81 -5.26
N GLY A 302 15.23 10.74 -4.45
CA GLY A 302 14.85 12.16 -4.54
C GLY A 302 13.37 12.41 -4.21
N TRP A 303 12.73 11.46 -3.50
CA TRP A 303 11.30 11.57 -3.17
C TRP A 303 11.03 12.76 -2.24
N LYS A 304 10.09 13.60 -2.65
CA LYS A 304 9.62 14.75 -1.87
C LYS A 304 8.10 14.65 -1.73
N PRO A 305 7.58 14.52 -0.50
CA PRO A 305 6.13 14.55 -0.29
C PRO A 305 5.56 15.92 -0.64
N GLU A 306 4.36 15.95 -1.22
CA GLU A 306 3.65 17.18 -1.60
C GLU A 306 2.31 17.30 -0.87
N LEU A 307 1.80 16.20 -0.30
CA LEU A 307 0.48 16.13 0.31
C LEU A 307 0.58 15.72 1.79
N ASP A 308 1.66 16.18 2.47
CA ASP A 308 1.93 15.94 3.89
C ASP A 308 1.13 16.90 4.78
N ASP A 309 -0.20 16.75 4.73
CA ASP A 309 -1.15 17.49 5.55
C ASP A 309 -2.33 16.59 5.92
N LEU A 310 -2.55 16.36 7.22
CA LEU A 310 -3.60 15.44 7.69
C LEU A 310 -5.00 15.89 7.26
N ASP A 311 -5.31 17.19 7.33
CA ASP A 311 -6.62 17.72 6.94
C ASP A 311 -6.83 17.57 5.42
N GLY A 312 -5.81 17.77 4.61
CA GLY A 312 -5.82 17.51 3.16
C GLY A 312 -6.03 16.03 2.82
N ILE A 313 -5.34 15.14 3.52
CA ILE A 313 -5.52 13.68 3.40
C ILE A 313 -6.99 13.30 3.71
N VAL A 314 -7.52 13.81 4.82
CA VAL A 314 -8.90 13.55 5.25
C VAL A 314 -9.90 14.17 4.26
N ALA A 315 -9.67 15.39 3.80
CA ALA A 315 -10.57 16.07 2.86
C ALA A 315 -10.70 15.30 1.54
N SER A 316 -9.58 14.83 0.98
CA SER A 316 -9.62 14.03 -0.24
C SER A 316 -10.36 12.70 -0.02
N SER A 317 -10.12 12.01 1.11
CA SER A 317 -10.83 10.79 1.48
C SER A 317 -12.34 11.02 1.65
N LEU A 318 -12.73 12.10 2.31
CA LEU A 318 -14.13 12.45 2.54
C LEU A 318 -14.85 12.78 1.24
N ASN A 319 -14.23 13.55 0.35
CA ASN A 319 -14.76 13.85 -0.98
C ASN A 319 -15.04 12.57 -1.78
N TRP A 320 -14.14 11.59 -1.70
CA TRP A 320 -14.34 10.29 -2.32
C TRP A 320 -15.51 9.52 -1.71
N GLU A 321 -15.65 9.50 -0.39
CA GLU A 321 -16.79 8.84 0.26
C GLU A 321 -18.14 9.49 -0.12
N GLN A 322 -18.17 10.82 -0.24
CA GLN A 322 -19.35 11.55 -0.71
C GLN A 322 -19.68 11.24 -2.17
N LYS A 323 -18.65 11.05 -3.02
CA LYS A 323 -18.85 10.59 -4.41
C LYS A 323 -19.43 9.19 -4.44
N LEU A 324 -18.89 8.25 -3.66
CA LEU A 324 -19.38 6.86 -3.59
C LEU A 324 -20.83 6.73 -3.06
N LEU A 325 -21.36 7.74 -2.35
CA LEU A 325 -22.78 7.78 -1.99
C LEU A 325 -23.68 8.04 -3.20
N ARG A 326 -23.21 8.85 -4.14
CA ARG A 326 -23.95 9.24 -5.34
C ARG A 326 -23.73 8.27 -6.49
N GLU A 327 -22.55 7.75 -6.59
CA GLU A 327 -22.07 6.89 -7.67
C GLU A 327 -21.36 5.65 -7.09
N PRO A 328 -22.08 4.68 -6.51
CA PRO A 328 -21.45 3.52 -5.88
C PRO A 328 -20.76 2.64 -6.93
N TRP A 329 -19.54 2.21 -6.61
CA TRP A 329 -18.83 1.21 -7.40
C TRP A 329 -19.33 -0.21 -7.05
N GLN A 330 -19.57 -1.02 -8.06
CA GLN A 330 -20.11 -2.38 -7.96
C GLN A 330 -19.03 -3.44 -8.08
#